data_3b5672788411dcb85d3c93067c4e9ead
#
_entry.id   3b5672788411dcb85d3c93067c4e9ead
#
_cell.length_a   1.000
_cell.length_b   1.000
_cell.length_c   1.000
_cell.angle_alpha   90.00
_cell.angle_beta   90.00
_cell.angle_gamma   90.00
#
_symmetry.space_group_name_H-M   'P 1'
#
loop_
_entity.id
_entity.type
_entity.pdbx_description
1 polymer ?
#
loop_
_entity_poly.entity_id
_entity_poly.type
_entity_poly.pdbx_seq_one_letter_code
_entity_poly.pdbx_strand_id
1 'polypeptide(L)'
;LLKSGYKVLGTVRDSGLIEQTKKTINEYASIDKLSFVELDLLKDEGWDEALKGCKYVMHVASPFPLKTSRDRESLVPTAKDGTIRVLKAAVNAGVERIIKTSSIATMFRKPNRTNPYTFGENDWSDANWHGCNDYFVSKIKAEKAAWEFMENKGLKNKLVCICPGGVFGDALDTKEKTSISYVKLFLEGKYPGAPDFSILVSDMKDVVKAHINSLTRPDVGGRRLIIGSEVKRMIDFSNIMAEALPKYSKKLPKRVLPNFLVRIISHLDTSAKMMVPDLGIQMQTDASYAEDLLGFKFQPARGCIEDAAKSVVRLGLV
;
A
#
# COMPACT_ATOMS: atom_id res chain seq x y z
N LEU A 1 9.90 -6.52 12.88
CA LEU A 1 9.63 -6.47 14.33
C LEU A 1 10.39 -7.55 15.08
N LEU A 2 10.22 -8.84 14.75
CA LEU A 2 10.90 -9.95 15.45
C LEU A 2 12.43 -9.79 15.44
N LYS A 3 13.04 -9.48 14.27
CA LYS A 3 14.48 -9.16 14.17
C LYS A 3 14.91 -7.95 14.98
N SER A 4 13.98 -7.04 15.28
CA SER A 4 14.22 -5.86 16.13
C SER A 4 13.94 -6.15 17.62
N GLY A 5 13.68 -7.42 17.98
CA GLY A 5 13.52 -7.85 19.37
C GLY A 5 12.12 -7.69 19.97
N TYR A 6 11.15 -7.19 19.21
CA TYR A 6 9.76 -7.05 19.68
C TYR A 6 9.09 -8.41 19.90
N LYS A 7 8.25 -8.50 20.95
CA LYS A 7 7.23 -9.53 21.06
C LYS A 7 6.06 -9.11 20.19
N VAL A 8 5.59 -10.01 19.33
CA VAL A 8 4.57 -9.70 18.31
C VAL A 8 3.34 -10.56 18.51
N LEU A 9 2.18 -9.93 18.62
CA LEU A 9 0.88 -10.58 18.49
C LEU A 9 0.33 -10.26 17.10
N GLY A 10 0.32 -11.25 16.20
CA GLY A 10 -0.27 -11.15 14.87
C GLY A 10 -1.76 -11.47 14.90
N THR A 11 -2.52 -10.86 14.00
CA THR A 11 -3.94 -11.19 13.84
C THR A 11 -4.19 -11.91 12.53
N VAL A 12 -5.05 -12.91 12.54
CA VAL A 12 -5.53 -13.63 11.35
C VAL A 12 -7.06 -13.69 11.38
N ARG A 13 -7.70 -13.76 10.21
CA ARG A 13 -9.16 -13.94 10.12
C ARG A 13 -9.60 -15.40 10.23
N ASP A 14 -8.65 -16.31 10.05
CA ASP A 14 -8.87 -17.75 10.03
C ASP A 14 -7.66 -18.39 10.73
N SER A 15 -7.91 -19.03 11.86
CA SER A 15 -6.89 -19.72 12.65
C SER A 15 -6.19 -20.84 11.90
N GLY A 16 -6.83 -21.43 10.88
CA GLY A 16 -6.23 -22.42 9.99
C GLY A 16 -5.01 -21.90 9.20
N LEU A 17 -4.87 -20.57 9.09
CA LEU A 17 -3.72 -19.93 8.41
C LEU A 17 -2.49 -19.75 9.32
N ILE A 18 -2.61 -19.98 10.63
CA ILE A 18 -1.56 -19.66 11.61
C ILE A 18 -0.29 -20.46 11.33
N GLU A 19 -0.39 -21.76 11.19
CA GLU A 19 0.79 -22.63 11.03
C GLU A 19 1.52 -22.37 9.70
N GLN A 20 0.79 -22.16 8.62
CA GLN A 20 1.42 -21.78 7.35
C GLN A 20 2.11 -20.41 7.47
N THR A 21 1.49 -19.44 8.15
CA THR A 21 2.07 -18.11 8.35
C THR A 21 3.33 -18.18 9.21
N LYS A 22 3.31 -18.95 10.31
CA LYS A 22 4.49 -19.20 11.15
C LYS A 22 5.64 -19.82 10.35
N LYS A 23 5.34 -20.85 9.53
CA LYS A 23 6.34 -21.50 8.68
C LYS A 23 7.02 -20.49 7.75
N THR A 24 6.22 -19.65 7.05
CA THR A 24 6.76 -18.61 6.18
C THR A 24 7.61 -17.60 6.95
N ILE A 25 7.18 -17.15 8.12
CA ILE A 25 7.94 -16.17 8.91
C ILE A 25 9.23 -16.78 9.45
N ASN A 26 9.21 -18.07 9.85
CA ASN A 26 10.38 -18.76 10.40
C ASN A 26 11.53 -18.92 9.39
N GLU A 27 11.25 -18.85 8.09
CA GLU A 27 12.30 -18.81 7.05
C GLU A 27 13.13 -17.52 7.12
N TYR A 28 12.60 -16.45 7.73
CA TYR A 28 13.22 -15.13 7.74
C TYR A 28 13.60 -14.64 9.14
N ALA A 29 12.94 -15.12 10.20
CA ALA A 29 13.18 -14.68 11.58
C ALA A 29 12.70 -15.75 12.57
N SER A 30 13.38 -15.86 13.77
CA SER A 30 12.85 -16.69 14.86
C SER A 30 11.44 -16.27 15.25
N ILE A 31 10.60 -17.27 15.49
CA ILE A 31 9.20 -17.10 15.87
C ILE A 31 8.94 -17.26 17.39
N ASP A 32 9.97 -17.36 18.22
CA ASP A 32 9.85 -17.57 19.67
C ASP A 32 9.06 -16.46 20.38
N LYS A 33 9.10 -15.25 19.80
CA LYS A 33 8.36 -14.07 20.29
C LYS A 33 7.11 -13.76 19.49
N LEU A 34 6.60 -14.72 18.67
CA LEU A 34 5.44 -14.55 17.81
C LEU A 34 4.27 -15.39 18.32
N SER A 35 3.15 -14.73 18.54
CA SER A 35 1.85 -15.38 18.80
C SER A 35 0.79 -14.85 17.84
N PHE A 36 -0.33 -15.56 17.73
CA PHE A 36 -1.45 -15.16 16.89
C PHE A 36 -2.76 -15.22 17.65
N VAL A 37 -3.71 -14.38 17.21
CA VAL A 37 -5.10 -14.41 17.62
C VAL A 37 -6.00 -14.26 16.41
N GLU A 38 -7.14 -14.92 16.42
CA GLU A 38 -8.15 -14.77 15.36
C GLU A 38 -9.01 -13.54 15.63
N LEU A 39 -9.00 -12.58 14.68
CA LEU A 39 -9.78 -11.35 14.73
C LEU A 39 -10.27 -10.96 13.34
N ASP A 40 -11.50 -10.46 13.26
CA ASP A 40 -12.12 -9.99 12.03
C ASP A 40 -12.44 -8.49 12.14
N LEU A 41 -12.05 -7.72 11.12
CA LEU A 41 -12.36 -6.29 11.03
C LEU A 41 -13.88 -6.01 10.94
N LEU A 42 -14.70 -7.01 10.65
CA LEU A 42 -16.15 -6.90 10.61
C LEU A 42 -16.85 -7.25 11.94
N LYS A 43 -16.10 -7.76 12.93
CA LYS A 43 -16.63 -8.18 14.24
C LYS A 43 -16.06 -7.32 15.35
N ASP A 44 -16.85 -7.04 16.37
CA ASP A 44 -16.42 -6.20 17.50
C ASP A 44 -15.67 -7.01 18.58
N GLU A 45 -15.90 -8.32 18.63
CA GLU A 45 -15.41 -9.21 19.68
C GLU A 45 -13.88 -9.42 19.58
N GLY A 46 -13.25 -9.52 20.73
CA GLY A 46 -11.86 -9.96 20.91
C GLY A 46 -10.81 -8.86 20.79
N TRP A 47 -11.14 -7.67 20.27
CA TRP A 47 -10.16 -6.60 20.04
C TRP A 47 -9.58 -6.03 21.33
N ASP A 48 -10.42 -5.72 22.33
CA ASP A 48 -9.96 -5.17 23.62
C ASP A 48 -9.05 -6.15 24.36
N GLU A 49 -9.40 -7.45 24.37
CA GLU A 49 -8.58 -8.47 25.01
C GLU A 49 -7.25 -8.69 24.29
N ALA A 50 -7.28 -8.72 22.96
CA ALA A 50 -6.07 -8.91 22.15
C ALA A 50 -5.06 -7.76 22.30
N LEU A 51 -5.54 -6.53 22.47
CA LEU A 51 -4.67 -5.37 22.59
C LEU A 51 -4.20 -5.09 24.02
N LYS A 52 -4.73 -5.79 25.00
CA LYS A 52 -4.35 -5.65 26.40
C LYS A 52 -2.85 -5.92 26.60
N GLY A 53 -2.15 -4.94 27.13
CA GLY A 53 -0.69 -4.99 27.34
C GLY A 53 0.13 -4.75 26.08
N CYS A 54 -0.49 -4.46 24.94
CA CYS A 54 0.24 -4.02 23.76
C CYS A 54 0.76 -2.59 23.94
N LYS A 55 2.03 -2.38 23.69
CA LYS A 55 2.65 -1.04 23.70
C LYS A 55 2.36 -0.27 22.42
N TYR A 56 2.33 -0.95 21.29
CA TYR A 56 2.16 -0.39 19.95
C TYR A 56 1.15 -1.19 19.15
N VAL A 57 0.49 -0.53 18.22
CA VAL A 57 -0.41 -1.18 17.25
C VAL A 57 0.01 -0.83 15.83
N MET A 58 0.16 -1.85 14.98
CA MET A 58 0.30 -1.69 13.53
C MET A 58 -0.98 -2.19 12.84
N HIS A 59 -1.82 -1.26 12.40
CA HIS A 59 -3.02 -1.58 11.65
C HIS A 59 -2.72 -1.60 10.16
N VAL A 60 -2.26 -2.76 9.67
CA VAL A 60 -1.89 -2.99 8.26
C VAL A 60 -3.07 -3.54 7.46
N ALA A 61 -3.92 -4.35 8.11
CA ALA A 61 -5.04 -5.01 7.46
C ALA A 61 -6.05 -4.01 6.89
N SER A 62 -6.38 -4.19 5.62
CA SER A 62 -7.41 -3.42 4.92
C SER A 62 -7.87 -4.22 3.69
N PRO A 63 -9.14 -4.13 3.28
CA PRO A 63 -9.58 -4.80 2.08
C PRO A 63 -8.86 -4.25 0.85
N PHE A 64 -8.39 -5.16 0.00
CA PHE A 64 -7.82 -4.83 -1.29
C PHE A 64 -8.43 -5.77 -2.35
N PRO A 65 -9.38 -5.31 -3.16
CA PRO A 65 -10.05 -6.16 -4.12
C PRO A 65 -9.17 -6.41 -5.36
N LEU A 66 -9.20 -7.63 -5.87
CA LEU A 66 -8.60 -7.95 -7.17
C LEU A 66 -9.41 -7.38 -8.35
N LYS A 67 -10.71 -7.10 -8.11
CA LYS A 67 -11.62 -6.48 -9.09
C LYS A 67 -12.39 -5.36 -8.41
N THR A 68 -12.57 -4.26 -9.11
CA THR A 68 -13.39 -3.14 -8.61
C THR A 68 -14.87 -3.50 -8.62
N SER A 69 -15.59 -3.13 -7.57
CA SER A 69 -17.04 -3.22 -7.48
C SER A 69 -17.72 -2.08 -8.25
N ARG A 70 -18.97 -2.30 -8.70
CA ARG A 70 -19.85 -1.21 -9.16
C ARG A 70 -20.32 -0.33 -7.99
N ASP A 71 -20.53 -0.96 -6.85
CA ASP A 71 -20.80 -0.25 -5.60
C ASP A 71 -19.48 0.29 -5.01
N ARG A 72 -19.33 1.61 -5.09
CA ARG A 72 -18.14 2.32 -4.61
C ARG A 72 -18.00 2.31 -3.09
N GLU A 73 -19.06 1.98 -2.36
CA GLU A 73 -19.09 1.91 -0.90
C GLU A 73 -18.82 0.49 -0.36
N SER A 74 -18.79 -0.51 -1.22
CA SER A 74 -18.71 -1.93 -0.84
C SER A 74 -17.57 -2.30 0.12
N LEU A 75 -16.45 -1.59 0.07
CA LEU A 75 -15.29 -1.83 0.93
C LEU A 75 -15.26 -0.94 2.17
N VAL A 76 -16.13 0.08 2.24
CA VAL A 76 -16.12 1.08 3.31
C VAL A 76 -16.40 0.47 4.69
N PRO A 77 -17.39 -0.42 4.89
CA PRO A 77 -17.62 -1.02 6.20
C PRO A 77 -16.36 -1.73 6.75
N THR A 78 -15.73 -2.57 5.95
CA THR A 78 -14.51 -3.27 6.38
C THR A 78 -13.35 -2.30 6.64
N ALA A 79 -13.14 -1.31 5.76
CA ALA A 79 -12.01 -0.41 5.87
C ALA A 79 -12.19 0.66 6.96
N LYS A 80 -13.35 1.34 6.97
CA LYS A 80 -13.63 2.43 7.90
C LYS A 80 -13.95 1.91 9.29
N ASP A 81 -14.99 1.05 9.39
CA ASP A 81 -15.48 0.60 10.69
C ASP A 81 -14.46 -0.34 11.35
N GLY A 82 -13.79 -1.20 10.55
CA GLY A 82 -12.65 -2.00 11.01
C GLY A 82 -11.50 -1.14 11.54
N THR A 83 -11.16 -0.03 10.88
CA THR A 83 -10.18 0.94 11.40
C THR A 83 -10.62 1.50 12.75
N ILE A 84 -11.88 1.93 12.88
CA ILE A 84 -12.40 2.49 14.13
C ILE A 84 -12.41 1.45 15.27
N ARG A 85 -12.72 0.17 14.99
CA ARG A 85 -12.60 -0.93 15.97
C ARG A 85 -11.20 -1.03 16.53
N VAL A 86 -10.20 -1.13 15.64
CA VAL A 86 -8.80 -1.20 16.06
C VAL A 86 -8.38 0.01 16.88
N LEU A 87 -8.77 1.23 16.45
CA LEU A 87 -8.43 2.46 17.17
C LEU A 87 -9.10 2.53 18.55
N LYS A 88 -10.38 2.14 18.67
CA LYS A 88 -11.08 2.07 19.96
C LYS A 88 -10.34 1.17 20.94
N ALA A 89 -10.06 -0.07 20.52
CA ALA A 89 -9.35 -1.02 21.34
C ALA A 89 -7.93 -0.56 21.69
N ALA A 90 -7.22 0.07 20.75
CA ALA A 90 -5.90 0.63 21.00
C ALA A 90 -5.92 1.78 22.02
N VAL A 91 -6.93 2.65 21.97
CA VAL A 91 -7.12 3.74 22.94
C VAL A 91 -7.49 3.17 24.31
N ASN A 92 -8.40 2.19 24.38
CA ASN A 92 -8.78 1.51 25.61
C ASN A 92 -7.59 0.81 26.28
N ALA A 93 -6.72 0.17 25.49
CA ALA A 93 -5.48 -0.48 25.96
C ALA A 93 -4.37 0.53 26.34
N GLY A 94 -4.55 1.81 26.08
CA GLY A 94 -3.58 2.86 26.43
C GLY A 94 -2.30 2.84 25.60
N VAL A 95 -2.31 2.29 24.37
CA VAL A 95 -1.10 2.16 23.55
C VAL A 95 -0.39 3.49 23.33
N GLU A 96 0.93 3.44 23.24
CA GLU A 96 1.77 4.65 23.06
C GLU A 96 1.70 5.18 21.62
N ARG A 97 1.64 4.31 20.63
CA ARG A 97 1.64 4.69 19.21
C ARG A 97 0.82 3.70 18.36
N ILE A 98 0.11 4.25 17.39
CA ILE A 98 -0.67 3.50 16.40
C ILE A 98 -0.14 3.85 15.01
N ILE A 99 0.29 2.84 14.26
CA ILE A 99 0.75 3.01 12.88
C ILE A 99 -0.32 2.40 11.96
N LYS A 100 -0.96 3.26 11.17
CA LYS A 100 -1.97 2.83 10.19
C LYS A 100 -1.37 2.81 8.79
N THR A 101 -1.47 1.68 8.11
CA THR A 101 -1.19 1.64 6.67
C THR A 101 -2.33 2.26 5.89
N SER A 102 -2.07 3.42 5.32
CA SER A 102 -2.95 4.12 4.39
C SER A 102 -2.46 3.94 2.94
N SER A 103 -2.55 4.94 2.11
CA SER A 103 -2.07 4.94 0.73
C SER A 103 -2.03 6.36 0.18
N ILE A 104 -1.17 6.65 -0.80
CA ILE A 104 -1.27 7.88 -1.61
C ILE A 104 -2.63 8.00 -2.32
N ALA A 105 -3.37 6.90 -2.47
CA ALA A 105 -4.74 6.94 -2.99
C ALA A 105 -5.66 7.93 -2.26
N THR A 106 -5.32 8.26 -1.01
CA THR A 106 -6.04 9.26 -0.22
C THR A 106 -5.66 10.71 -0.55
N MET A 107 -4.72 10.97 -1.47
CA MET A 107 -4.12 12.30 -1.66
C MET A 107 -4.33 12.93 -3.03
N PHE A 108 -4.40 12.17 -4.13
CA PHE A 108 -4.20 12.77 -5.45
C PHE A 108 -5.42 12.74 -6.38
N ARG A 109 -6.48 11.98 -6.11
CA ARG A 109 -7.66 11.92 -6.98
C ARG A 109 -8.72 12.95 -6.62
N LYS A 110 -8.81 14.01 -7.43
CA LYS A 110 -9.82 15.05 -7.35
C LYS A 110 -10.10 15.63 -8.74
N PRO A 111 -11.25 16.29 -9.00
CA PRO A 111 -11.51 16.96 -10.28
C PRO A 111 -10.54 18.11 -10.52
N ASN A 112 -10.41 18.52 -11.78
CA ASN A 112 -9.67 19.72 -12.20
C ASN A 112 -8.20 19.76 -11.76
N ARG A 113 -7.53 18.60 -11.75
CA ARG A 113 -6.08 18.55 -11.50
C ARG A 113 -5.31 19.24 -12.62
N THR A 114 -4.27 19.96 -12.26
CA THR A 114 -3.30 20.51 -13.22
C THR A 114 -2.50 19.39 -13.92
N ASN A 115 -1.75 19.72 -14.94
CA ASN A 115 -0.78 18.81 -15.53
C ASN A 115 0.51 19.58 -15.83
N PRO A 116 1.61 19.36 -15.09
CA PRO A 116 1.78 18.36 -14.04
C PRO A 116 0.92 18.63 -12.79
N TYR A 117 0.63 17.56 -12.02
CA TYR A 117 -0.11 17.64 -10.78
C TYR A 117 0.77 17.21 -9.60
N THR A 118 1.01 18.14 -8.69
CA THR A 118 1.78 17.88 -7.46
C THR A 118 0.83 17.64 -6.28
N PHE A 119 1.11 16.63 -5.47
CA PHE A 119 0.39 16.32 -4.23
C PHE A 119 1.35 16.12 -3.06
N GLY A 120 0.89 16.37 -1.86
CA GLY A 120 1.67 16.26 -0.63
C GLY A 120 0.85 15.71 0.54
N GLU A 121 1.45 15.71 1.75
CA GLU A 121 0.84 15.14 2.94
C GLU A 121 -0.49 15.81 3.36
N ASN A 122 -0.70 17.06 2.98
CA ASN A 122 -1.90 17.81 3.32
C ASN A 122 -3.03 17.67 2.30
N ASP A 123 -2.75 17.08 1.14
CA ASP A 123 -3.75 16.89 0.11
C ASP A 123 -4.70 15.74 0.43
N TRP A 124 -5.93 15.87 -0.08
CA TRP A 124 -6.97 14.85 0.01
C TRP A 124 -7.60 14.59 -1.34
N SER A 125 -7.77 13.31 -1.65
CA SER A 125 -8.64 12.88 -2.74
C SER A 125 -10.10 13.15 -2.39
N ASP A 126 -10.90 13.42 -3.43
CA ASP A 126 -12.34 13.59 -3.29
C ASP A 126 -13.07 12.24 -3.45
N ALA A 127 -13.56 11.69 -2.33
CA ALA A 127 -14.29 10.42 -2.34
C ALA A 127 -15.58 10.49 -3.20
N ASN A 128 -16.16 11.68 -3.41
CA ASN A 128 -17.36 11.85 -4.20
C ASN A 128 -17.08 11.93 -5.70
N TRP A 129 -15.83 12.24 -6.08
CA TRP A 129 -15.48 12.30 -7.50
C TRP A 129 -15.60 10.93 -8.17
N HIS A 130 -16.24 10.88 -9.32
CA HIS A 130 -16.48 9.64 -10.08
C HIS A 130 -15.17 8.91 -10.52
N GLY A 131 -14.03 9.61 -10.53
CA GLY A 131 -12.71 9.02 -10.77
C GLY A 131 -12.17 8.16 -9.62
N CYS A 132 -12.79 8.21 -8.43
CA CYS A 132 -12.46 7.35 -7.30
C CYS A 132 -13.31 6.08 -7.36
N ASN A 133 -12.65 4.90 -7.46
CA ASN A 133 -13.31 3.61 -7.35
C ASN A 133 -13.52 3.21 -5.88
N ASP A 134 -14.08 2.02 -5.64
CA ASP A 134 -14.34 1.44 -4.31
C ASP A 134 -13.10 1.43 -3.39
N TYR A 135 -11.95 1.06 -3.93
CA TYR A 135 -10.70 1.07 -3.18
C TYR A 135 -10.31 2.48 -2.71
N PHE A 136 -10.33 3.48 -3.62
CA PHE A 136 -10.02 4.87 -3.28
C PHE A 136 -10.99 5.41 -2.23
N VAL A 137 -12.29 5.21 -2.45
CA VAL A 137 -13.34 5.65 -1.51
C VAL A 137 -13.12 5.03 -0.13
N SER A 138 -12.84 3.74 -0.06
CA SER A 138 -12.60 3.03 1.20
C SER A 138 -11.39 3.57 1.96
N LYS A 139 -10.27 3.80 1.26
CA LYS A 139 -9.05 4.35 1.87
C LYS A 139 -9.23 5.78 2.37
N ILE A 140 -9.88 6.64 1.57
CA ILE A 140 -10.16 8.04 1.95
C ILE A 140 -11.04 8.08 3.20
N LYS A 141 -12.17 7.34 3.20
CA LYS A 141 -13.11 7.33 4.31
C LYS A 141 -12.50 6.73 5.58
N ALA A 142 -11.72 5.64 5.45
CA ALA A 142 -11.06 5.01 6.59
C ALA A 142 -9.99 5.91 7.21
N GLU A 143 -9.20 6.62 6.41
CA GLU A 143 -8.17 7.52 6.94
C GLU A 143 -8.78 8.77 7.57
N LYS A 144 -9.74 9.41 6.92
CA LYS A 144 -10.45 10.57 7.49
C LYS A 144 -11.12 10.23 8.83
N ALA A 145 -11.83 9.08 8.89
CA ALA A 145 -12.45 8.63 10.13
C ALA A 145 -11.42 8.34 11.23
N ALA A 146 -10.24 7.81 10.88
CA ALA A 146 -9.18 7.59 11.84
C ALA A 146 -8.67 8.90 12.45
N TRP A 147 -8.41 9.92 11.63
CA TRP A 147 -7.99 11.24 12.11
C TRP A 147 -9.05 11.90 12.97
N GLU A 148 -10.30 11.93 12.51
CA GLU A 148 -11.44 12.48 13.25
C GLU A 148 -11.61 11.80 14.62
N PHE A 149 -11.56 10.48 14.67
CA PHE A 149 -11.67 9.71 15.92
C PHE A 149 -10.55 10.07 16.90
N MET A 150 -9.30 10.08 16.44
CA MET A 150 -8.15 10.36 17.30
C MET A 150 -8.09 11.83 17.74
N GLU A 151 -8.53 12.76 16.90
CA GLU A 151 -8.63 14.19 17.22
C GLU A 151 -9.70 14.45 18.28
N ASN A 152 -10.87 13.84 18.14
CA ASN A 152 -11.97 13.92 19.12
C ASN A 152 -11.61 13.32 20.49
N LYS A 153 -10.60 12.43 20.53
CA LYS A 153 -10.03 11.90 21.78
C LYS A 153 -8.86 12.72 22.32
N GLY A 154 -8.41 13.76 21.64
CA GLY A 154 -7.20 14.51 21.99
C GLY A 154 -5.90 13.72 21.83
N LEU A 155 -5.93 12.64 21.01
CA LEU A 155 -4.82 11.69 20.86
C LEU A 155 -4.24 11.67 19.43
N LYS A 156 -4.46 12.73 18.65
CA LYS A 156 -3.99 12.84 17.26
C LYS A 156 -2.50 12.48 17.11
N ASN A 157 -1.68 12.94 18.05
CA ASN A 157 -0.24 12.70 18.06
C ASN A 157 0.18 11.23 18.28
N LYS A 158 -0.74 10.36 18.70
CA LYS A 158 -0.48 8.92 18.78
C LYS A 158 -0.67 8.19 17.46
N LEU A 159 -1.36 8.77 16.48
CA LEU A 159 -1.60 8.17 15.17
C LEU A 159 -0.53 8.62 14.17
N VAL A 160 -0.03 7.66 13.37
CA VAL A 160 0.79 7.90 12.17
C VAL A 160 0.15 7.14 11.01
N CYS A 161 -0.05 7.82 9.89
CA CYS A 161 -0.49 7.18 8.66
C CYS A 161 0.68 7.01 7.69
N ILE A 162 1.03 5.77 7.38
CA ILE A 162 2.01 5.43 6.34
C ILE A 162 1.26 5.36 5.01
N CYS A 163 1.65 6.19 4.06
CA CYS A 163 0.98 6.37 2.77
C CYS A 163 1.91 5.95 1.61
N PRO A 164 2.06 4.64 1.35
CA PRO A 164 2.87 4.17 0.24
C PRO A 164 2.18 4.43 -1.11
N GLY A 165 3.00 4.52 -2.15
CA GLY A 165 2.61 4.41 -3.54
C GLY A 165 2.37 2.97 -3.97
N GLY A 166 2.73 2.64 -5.20
CA GLY A 166 2.81 1.24 -5.64
C GLY A 166 4.00 0.55 -4.95
N VAL A 167 3.71 -0.47 -4.15
CA VAL A 167 4.74 -1.19 -3.39
C VAL A 167 5.32 -2.29 -4.26
N PHE A 168 6.61 -2.19 -4.57
CA PHE A 168 7.38 -3.16 -5.34
C PHE A 168 8.54 -3.69 -4.50
N GLY A 169 9.25 -4.67 -5.02
CA GLY A 169 10.39 -5.29 -4.37
C GLY A 169 10.37 -6.80 -4.52
N ASP A 170 11.26 -7.48 -3.80
CA ASP A 170 11.41 -8.93 -3.86
C ASP A 170 10.18 -9.65 -3.30
N ALA A 171 9.50 -10.44 -4.14
CA ALA A 171 8.36 -11.24 -3.70
C ALA A 171 8.81 -12.43 -2.85
N LEU A 172 8.16 -12.64 -1.71
CA LEU A 172 8.51 -13.69 -0.75
C LEU A 172 7.79 -15.01 -1.02
N ASP A 173 6.66 -14.97 -1.73
CA ASP A 173 5.85 -16.15 -2.03
C ASP A 173 5.25 -16.09 -3.44
N THR A 174 4.66 -17.18 -3.88
CA THR A 174 4.00 -17.30 -5.19
C THR A 174 2.59 -16.74 -5.23
N LYS A 175 2.07 -16.21 -4.11
CA LYS A 175 0.74 -15.61 -4.09
C LYS A 175 0.76 -14.31 -4.86
N GLU A 176 0.01 -14.27 -5.94
CA GLU A 176 -0.12 -13.07 -6.77
C GLU A 176 -0.75 -11.93 -5.97
N LYS A 177 0.01 -10.84 -5.83
CA LYS A 177 -0.44 -9.59 -5.24
C LYS A 177 -0.36 -8.52 -6.32
N THR A 178 -1.13 -7.45 -6.17
CA THR A 178 -1.37 -6.46 -7.22
C THR A 178 -0.13 -5.97 -7.94
N SER A 179 0.91 -5.53 -7.22
CA SER A 179 2.13 -5.02 -7.84
C SER A 179 2.89 -6.09 -8.61
N ILE A 180 2.96 -7.30 -8.04
CA ILE A 180 3.59 -8.47 -8.67
C ILE A 180 2.80 -8.90 -9.91
N SER A 181 1.46 -8.83 -9.87
CA SER A 181 0.62 -9.14 -11.04
C SER A 181 0.89 -8.16 -12.20
N TYR A 182 1.11 -6.87 -11.95
CA TYR A 182 1.51 -5.93 -13.00
C TYR A 182 2.85 -6.32 -13.63
N VAL A 183 3.87 -6.61 -12.82
CA VAL A 183 5.19 -7.04 -13.30
C VAL A 183 5.07 -8.32 -14.13
N LYS A 184 4.30 -9.30 -13.65
CA LYS A 184 4.02 -10.56 -14.36
C LYS A 184 3.39 -10.30 -15.73
N LEU A 185 2.30 -9.52 -15.81
CA LEU A 185 1.60 -9.22 -17.06
C LEU A 185 2.52 -8.53 -18.10
N PHE A 186 3.43 -7.67 -17.64
CA PHE A 186 4.45 -7.07 -18.49
C PHE A 186 5.41 -8.13 -19.06
N LEU A 187 5.96 -8.99 -18.20
CA LEU A 187 6.91 -10.04 -18.60
C LEU A 187 6.26 -11.14 -19.47
N GLU A 188 4.97 -11.38 -19.31
CA GLU A 188 4.18 -12.27 -20.18
C GLU A 188 3.91 -11.67 -21.57
N GLY A 189 4.10 -10.36 -21.74
CA GLY A 189 3.79 -9.67 -22.99
C GLY A 189 2.30 -9.45 -23.23
N LYS A 190 1.51 -9.36 -22.15
CA LYS A 190 0.05 -9.15 -22.25
C LYS A 190 -0.32 -7.72 -22.66
N TYR A 191 0.61 -6.78 -22.58
CA TYR A 191 0.39 -5.39 -22.93
C TYR A 191 1.03 -5.05 -24.30
N PRO A 192 0.25 -4.63 -25.30
CA PRO A 192 0.79 -4.23 -26.62
C PRO A 192 1.54 -2.89 -26.59
N GLY A 193 1.43 -2.17 -25.47
CA GLY A 193 2.12 -0.91 -25.17
C GLY A 193 1.84 -0.49 -23.74
N ALA A 194 2.65 0.39 -23.19
CA ALA A 194 2.49 0.91 -21.84
C ALA A 194 1.39 1.98 -21.80
N PRO A 195 0.46 1.97 -20.82
CA PRO A 195 -0.47 3.08 -20.64
C PRO A 195 0.29 4.36 -20.25
N ASP A 196 -0.21 5.52 -20.65
CA ASP A 196 0.32 6.82 -20.21
C ASP A 196 -0.14 7.12 -18.78
N PHE A 197 0.41 6.38 -17.86
CA PHE A 197 0.09 6.38 -16.44
C PHE A 197 1.37 6.41 -15.63
N SER A 198 1.35 7.17 -14.54
CA SER A 198 2.49 7.31 -13.62
C SER A 198 2.11 6.82 -12.23
N ILE A 199 3.08 6.26 -11.50
CA ILE A 199 2.89 5.81 -10.12
C ILE A 199 4.12 6.17 -9.28
N LEU A 200 3.89 6.63 -8.04
CA LEU A 200 4.95 6.72 -7.04
C LEU A 200 5.41 5.30 -6.69
N VAL A 201 6.71 5.04 -6.81
CA VAL A 201 7.32 3.74 -6.51
C VAL A 201 7.76 3.71 -5.05
N SER A 202 7.28 2.73 -4.31
CA SER A 202 7.67 2.46 -2.93
C SER A 202 8.39 1.11 -2.85
N ASP A 203 9.58 1.09 -2.27
CA ASP A 203 10.26 -0.17 -1.98
C ASP A 203 9.60 -0.84 -0.76
N MET A 204 9.36 -2.14 -0.84
CA MET A 204 8.80 -2.94 0.26
C MET A 204 9.63 -2.81 1.54
N LYS A 205 10.97 -2.78 1.42
CA LYS A 205 11.88 -2.65 2.56
C LYS A 205 11.74 -1.28 3.22
N ASP A 206 11.54 -0.21 2.43
CA ASP A 206 11.33 1.14 2.92
C ASP A 206 9.98 1.27 3.63
N VAL A 207 8.93 0.68 3.07
CA VAL A 207 7.60 0.64 3.72
C VAL A 207 7.69 -0.07 5.07
N VAL A 208 8.34 -1.23 5.13
CA VAL A 208 8.55 -1.96 6.40
C VAL A 208 9.37 -1.14 7.39
N LYS A 209 10.48 -0.53 6.95
CA LYS A 209 11.34 0.30 7.79
C LYS A 209 10.60 1.54 8.31
N ALA A 210 9.77 2.17 7.46
CA ALA A 210 8.93 3.29 7.85
C ALA A 210 7.95 2.92 8.97
N HIS A 211 7.28 1.75 8.87
CA HIS A 211 6.41 1.27 9.95
C HIS A 211 7.18 1.04 11.26
N ILE A 212 8.35 0.42 11.21
CA ILE A 212 9.15 0.13 12.41
C ILE A 212 9.67 1.43 13.04
N ASN A 213 10.25 2.31 12.25
CA ASN A 213 10.81 3.58 12.75
C ASN A 213 9.70 4.47 13.35
N SER A 214 8.51 4.47 12.77
CA SER A 214 7.38 5.25 13.26
C SER A 214 6.90 4.85 14.65
N LEU A 215 7.27 3.67 15.17
CA LEU A 215 6.91 3.27 16.53
C LEU A 215 7.55 4.17 17.60
N THR A 216 8.78 4.61 17.36
CA THR A 216 9.59 5.27 18.39
C THR A 216 10.05 6.69 18.02
N ARG A 217 10.01 7.07 16.75
CA ARG A 217 10.38 8.44 16.35
C ARG A 217 9.41 9.46 16.95
N PRO A 218 9.92 10.53 17.63
CA PRO A 218 9.08 11.48 18.35
C PRO A 218 8.19 12.31 17.40
N ASP A 219 8.75 12.80 16.30
CA ASP A 219 8.17 13.85 15.47
C ASP A 219 7.23 13.34 14.36
N VAL A 220 6.99 12.03 14.29
CA VAL A 220 6.09 11.43 13.29
C VAL A 220 4.62 11.40 13.73
N GLY A 221 4.35 11.61 15.01
CA GLY A 221 3.00 11.59 15.57
C GLY A 221 2.11 12.68 14.97
N GLY A 222 0.89 12.32 14.60
CA GLY A 222 -0.05 13.23 13.94
C GLY A 222 0.23 13.48 12.45
N ARG A 223 1.13 12.71 11.83
CA ARG A 223 1.57 12.91 10.44
C ARG A 223 1.08 11.84 9.47
N ARG A 224 0.96 12.26 8.22
CA ARG A 224 0.74 11.39 7.05
C ARG A 224 2.08 11.30 6.31
N LEU A 225 2.71 10.14 6.31
CA LEU A 225 4.05 9.96 5.74
C LEU A 225 3.93 9.32 4.35
N ILE A 226 4.27 10.08 3.31
CA ILE A 226 4.37 9.57 1.95
C ILE A 226 5.63 8.72 1.87
N ILE A 227 5.49 7.46 1.47
CA ILE A 227 6.61 6.54 1.32
C ILE A 227 6.80 6.22 -0.15
N GLY A 228 7.92 6.60 -0.70
CA GLY A 228 8.30 6.33 -2.08
C GLY A 228 9.35 7.30 -2.56
N SER A 229 10.24 6.83 -3.43
CA SER A 229 11.40 7.61 -3.88
C SER A 229 11.10 8.46 -5.11
N GLU A 230 10.43 7.88 -6.09
CA GLU A 230 10.27 8.50 -7.41
C GLU A 230 8.92 8.13 -8.03
N VAL A 231 8.34 9.08 -8.77
CA VAL A 231 7.21 8.79 -9.66
C VAL A 231 7.77 8.30 -11.00
N LYS A 232 7.35 7.11 -11.42
CA LYS A 232 7.75 6.49 -12.70
C LYS A 232 6.55 6.29 -13.62
N ARG A 233 6.73 6.53 -14.92
CA ARG A 233 5.74 6.18 -15.94
C ARG A 233 5.79 4.68 -16.22
N MET A 234 4.69 4.09 -16.64
CA MET A 234 4.65 2.65 -16.94
C MET A 234 5.63 2.22 -18.03
N ILE A 235 5.99 3.13 -18.96
CA ILE A 235 7.03 2.84 -19.95
C ILE A 235 8.42 2.74 -19.31
N ASP A 236 8.70 3.48 -18.25
CA ASP A 236 9.97 3.40 -17.53
C ASP A 236 10.12 2.03 -16.83
N PHE A 237 9.02 1.48 -16.29
CA PHE A 237 9.01 0.11 -15.78
C PHE A 237 9.42 -0.90 -16.85
N SER A 238 8.85 -0.75 -18.05
CA SER A 238 9.17 -1.63 -19.17
C SER A 238 10.65 -1.55 -19.55
N ASN A 239 11.22 -0.35 -19.63
CA ASN A 239 12.62 -0.13 -19.98
C ASN A 239 13.55 -0.73 -18.90
N ILE A 240 13.28 -0.47 -17.61
CA ILE A 240 14.05 -1.02 -16.49
C ILE A 240 14.02 -2.54 -16.50
N MET A 241 12.84 -3.14 -16.68
CA MET A 241 12.71 -4.59 -16.76
C MET A 241 13.39 -5.20 -17.98
N ALA A 242 13.39 -4.50 -19.13
CA ALA A 242 14.08 -4.95 -20.35
C ALA A 242 15.61 -4.98 -20.17
N GLU A 243 16.16 -4.02 -19.46
CA GLU A 243 17.59 -3.98 -19.12
C GLU A 243 17.96 -5.05 -18.09
N ALA A 244 17.12 -5.22 -17.05
CA ALA A 244 17.36 -6.20 -15.98
C ALA A 244 17.18 -7.65 -16.44
N LEU A 245 16.30 -7.89 -17.41
CA LEU A 245 15.92 -9.20 -17.92
C LEU A 245 15.91 -9.23 -19.46
N PRO A 246 17.08 -9.20 -20.13
CA PRO A 246 17.18 -9.11 -21.59
C PRO A 246 16.41 -10.22 -22.34
N LYS A 247 16.31 -11.41 -21.75
CA LYS A 247 15.53 -12.54 -22.30
C LYS A 247 14.06 -12.19 -22.53
N TYR A 248 13.50 -11.30 -21.71
CA TYR A 248 12.09 -10.88 -21.80
C TYR A 248 11.87 -9.60 -22.59
N SER A 249 12.93 -8.90 -23.04
CA SER A 249 12.87 -7.59 -23.66
C SER A 249 11.98 -7.52 -24.91
N LYS A 250 11.84 -8.63 -25.65
CA LYS A 250 10.97 -8.71 -26.83
C LYS A 250 9.48 -8.70 -26.50
N LYS A 251 9.11 -9.15 -25.28
CA LYS A 251 7.72 -9.20 -24.80
C LYS A 251 7.26 -7.89 -24.18
N LEU A 252 8.20 -7.08 -23.69
CA LEU A 252 7.92 -5.85 -22.97
C LEU A 252 7.46 -4.72 -23.87
N PRO A 253 6.51 -3.86 -23.44
CA PRO A 253 6.06 -2.69 -24.18
C PRO A 253 7.23 -1.76 -24.56
N LYS A 254 7.29 -1.36 -25.82
CA LYS A 254 8.34 -0.44 -26.34
C LYS A 254 7.82 0.97 -26.62
N ARG A 255 6.52 1.20 -26.48
CA ARG A 255 5.87 2.48 -26.78
C ARG A 255 4.72 2.74 -25.80
N VAL A 256 4.40 4.00 -25.63
CA VAL A 256 3.21 4.43 -24.90
C VAL A 256 1.99 4.27 -25.80
N LEU A 257 0.91 3.69 -25.26
CA LEU A 257 -0.38 3.61 -25.95
C LEU A 257 -1.08 4.95 -25.94
N PRO A 258 -1.70 5.35 -27.06
CA PRO A 258 -2.61 6.49 -27.05
C PRO A 258 -3.73 6.31 -26.01
N ASN A 259 -4.04 7.37 -25.27
CA ASN A 259 -5.01 7.31 -24.17
C ASN A 259 -6.41 6.84 -24.60
N PHE A 260 -6.83 7.13 -25.85
CA PHE A 260 -8.12 6.67 -26.34
C PHE A 260 -8.18 5.15 -26.47
N LEU A 261 -7.08 4.47 -26.85
CA LEU A 261 -7.02 3.02 -26.91
C LEU A 261 -7.13 2.39 -25.50
N VAL A 262 -6.44 2.98 -24.51
CA VAL A 262 -6.55 2.50 -23.13
C VAL A 262 -7.99 2.66 -22.61
N ARG A 263 -8.70 3.75 -22.99
CA ARG A 263 -10.12 3.96 -22.67
C ARG A 263 -11.02 2.89 -23.30
N ILE A 264 -10.75 2.49 -24.55
CA ILE A 264 -11.50 1.40 -25.19
C ILE A 264 -11.25 0.08 -24.46
N ILE A 265 -9.98 -0.27 -24.21
CA ILE A 265 -9.60 -1.49 -23.47
C ILE A 265 -10.25 -1.53 -22.07
N SER A 266 -10.39 -0.38 -21.43
CA SER A 266 -10.95 -0.28 -20.08
C SER A 266 -12.41 -0.74 -19.95
N HIS A 267 -13.13 -0.88 -21.04
CA HIS A 267 -14.47 -1.48 -21.04
C HIS A 267 -14.44 -3.00 -20.82
N LEU A 268 -13.32 -3.65 -21.15
CA LEU A 268 -13.13 -5.10 -21.05
C LEU A 268 -12.15 -5.50 -19.92
N ASP A 269 -11.25 -4.58 -19.54
CA ASP A 269 -10.18 -4.83 -18.56
C ASP A 269 -10.34 -3.88 -17.36
N THR A 270 -10.59 -4.49 -16.20
CA THR A 270 -10.76 -3.75 -14.93
C THR A 270 -9.49 -3.06 -14.46
N SER A 271 -8.31 -3.60 -14.79
CA SER A 271 -7.02 -2.99 -14.46
C SER A 271 -6.80 -1.71 -15.26
N ALA A 272 -7.10 -1.75 -16.57
CA ALA A 272 -7.08 -0.57 -17.42
C ALA A 272 -8.10 0.47 -16.94
N LYS A 273 -9.30 0.04 -16.51
CA LYS A 273 -10.33 0.94 -15.98
C LYS A 273 -9.86 1.72 -14.75
N MET A 274 -9.07 1.10 -13.89
CA MET A 274 -8.52 1.76 -12.69
C MET A 274 -7.55 2.90 -13.04
N MET A 275 -6.90 2.86 -14.19
CA MET A 275 -5.92 3.86 -14.64
C MET A 275 -6.58 5.03 -15.39
N VAL A 276 -7.78 4.85 -15.95
CA VAL A 276 -8.45 5.84 -16.81
C VAL A 276 -8.51 7.26 -16.20
N PRO A 277 -8.81 7.46 -14.90
CA PRO A 277 -8.86 8.80 -14.31
C PRO A 277 -7.53 9.54 -14.29
N ASP A 278 -6.41 8.83 -14.40
CA ASP A 278 -5.06 9.37 -14.26
C ASP A 278 -4.25 9.33 -15.56
N LEU A 279 -4.87 8.87 -16.68
CA LEU A 279 -4.20 8.82 -17.98
C LEU A 279 -3.77 10.20 -18.46
N GLY A 280 -2.50 10.34 -18.79
CA GLY A 280 -1.89 11.58 -19.28
C GLY A 280 -1.56 12.59 -18.18
N ILE A 281 -1.85 12.28 -16.90
CA ILE A 281 -1.49 13.15 -15.78
C ILE A 281 -0.05 12.83 -15.35
N GLN A 282 0.82 13.84 -15.40
CA GLN A 282 2.16 13.77 -14.84
C GLN A 282 2.10 14.06 -13.34
N MET A 283 2.07 13.00 -12.53
CA MET A 283 2.05 13.15 -11.08
C MET A 283 3.44 13.50 -10.55
N GLN A 284 3.48 14.36 -9.53
CA GLN A 284 4.67 14.74 -8.81
C GLN A 284 4.39 14.72 -7.29
N THR A 285 5.38 14.39 -6.50
CA THR A 285 5.33 14.49 -5.03
C THR A 285 6.74 14.61 -4.49
N ASP A 286 6.86 15.26 -3.34
CA ASP A 286 8.08 15.30 -2.56
C ASP A 286 7.85 14.55 -1.24
N ALA A 287 8.60 13.47 -1.06
CA ALA A 287 8.57 12.66 0.15
C ALA A 287 9.80 12.86 1.04
N SER A 288 10.66 13.84 0.75
CA SER A 288 11.90 14.11 1.50
C SER A 288 11.64 14.40 2.98
N TYR A 289 10.55 15.09 3.29
CA TYR A 289 10.15 15.34 4.69
C TYR A 289 9.93 14.02 5.48
N ALA A 290 9.39 12.98 4.81
CA ALA A 290 9.18 11.69 5.46
C ALA A 290 10.52 10.95 5.67
N GLU A 291 11.47 11.07 4.73
CA GLU A 291 12.84 10.57 4.91
C GLU A 291 13.50 11.19 6.13
N ASP A 292 13.41 12.51 6.28
CA ASP A 292 14.02 13.24 7.39
C ASP A 292 13.38 12.85 8.74
N LEU A 293 12.06 12.80 8.82
CA LEU A 293 11.33 12.36 10.00
C LEU A 293 11.62 10.90 10.38
N LEU A 294 11.72 10.02 9.39
CA LEU A 294 11.99 8.60 9.59
C LEU A 294 13.48 8.29 9.80
N GLY A 295 14.37 9.21 9.42
CA GLY A 295 15.81 9.09 9.57
C GLY A 295 16.46 8.08 8.63
N PHE A 296 15.95 7.95 7.40
CA PHE A 296 16.59 7.16 6.36
C PHE A 296 16.15 7.63 4.95
N LYS A 297 16.99 7.40 3.97
CA LYS A 297 16.68 7.68 2.56
C LYS A 297 15.99 6.50 1.91
N PHE A 298 15.01 6.78 1.04
CA PHE A 298 14.30 5.76 0.29
C PHE A 298 15.17 5.19 -0.83
N GLN A 299 14.99 3.90 -1.09
CA GLN A 299 15.70 3.20 -2.16
C GLN A 299 15.27 3.72 -3.53
N PRO A 300 16.20 3.87 -4.49
CA PRO A 300 15.86 4.26 -5.85
C PRO A 300 14.84 3.32 -6.50
N ALA A 301 13.87 3.88 -7.21
CA ALA A 301 12.80 3.12 -7.87
C ALA A 301 13.31 2.03 -8.82
N ARG A 302 14.45 2.27 -9.49
CA ARG A 302 15.07 1.29 -10.41
C ARG A 302 15.34 -0.05 -9.72
N GLY A 303 16.06 -0.06 -8.60
CA GLY A 303 16.42 -1.28 -7.88
C GLY A 303 15.18 -2.06 -7.42
N CYS A 304 14.19 -1.35 -6.93
CA CYS A 304 12.92 -1.90 -6.48
C CYS A 304 12.15 -2.60 -7.63
N ILE A 305 12.10 -2.00 -8.81
CA ILE A 305 11.45 -2.56 -10.00
C ILE A 305 12.23 -3.79 -10.51
N GLU A 306 13.56 -3.72 -10.51
CA GLU A 306 14.44 -4.83 -10.90
C GLU A 306 14.27 -6.03 -9.96
N ASP A 307 14.26 -5.81 -8.63
CA ASP A 307 14.06 -6.86 -7.62
C ASP A 307 12.70 -7.54 -7.82
N ALA A 308 11.64 -6.74 -8.05
CA ALA A 308 10.32 -7.28 -8.34
C ALA A 308 10.31 -8.15 -9.60
N ALA A 309 10.93 -7.69 -10.70
CA ALA A 309 10.99 -8.44 -11.95
C ALA A 309 11.79 -9.75 -11.82
N LYS A 310 12.95 -9.69 -11.17
CA LYS A 310 13.80 -10.86 -10.91
C LYS A 310 13.08 -11.88 -10.02
N SER A 311 12.33 -11.42 -9.01
CA SER A 311 11.59 -12.30 -8.11
C SER A 311 10.45 -13.06 -8.81
N VAL A 312 9.74 -12.41 -9.73
CA VAL A 312 8.69 -13.03 -10.54
C VAL A 312 9.25 -14.20 -11.37
N VAL A 313 10.43 -14.00 -11.97
CA VAL A 313 11.12 -15.07 -12.72
C VAL A 313 11.64 -16.17 -11.80
N ARG A 314 12.29 -15.81 -10.69
CA ARG A 314 12.82 -16.76 -9.69
C ARG A 314 11.74 -17.67 -9.11
N LEU A 315 10.54 -17.12 -8.87
CA LEU A 315 9.41 -17.86 -8.33
C LEU A 315 8.63 -18.66 -9.38
N GLY A 316 9.06 -18.62 -10.65
CA GLY A 316 8.40 -19.36 -11.75
C GLY A 316 7.01 -18.86 -12.08
N LEU A 317 6.73 -17.57 -11.86
CA LEU A 317 5.42 -16.98 -12.17
C LEU A 317 5.26 -16.60 -13.64
N VAL A 318 6.36 -16.60 -14.43
CA VAL A 318 6.41 -16.32 -15.89
C VAL A 318 7.36 -17.30 -16.60
#